data_bece6e899bfe56135b9a2ffda31d62b1
#
_entry.id   bece6e899bfe56135b9a2ffda31d62b1
#
_cell.length_a   1.000
_cell.length_b   1.000
_cell.length_c   1.000
_cell.angle_alpha   90.00
_cell.angle_beta   90.00
_cell.angle_gamma   90.00
#
_symmetry.space_group_name_H-M   'P 1'
#
loop_
_entity.id
_entity.type
_entity.pdbx_description
1 polymer ?
#
loop_
_entity_poly.entity_id
_entity_poly.type
_entity_poly.pdbx_seq_one_letter_code
_entity_poly.pdbx_strand_id
1 'polypeptide(L)' 'VAARQLQLTFPESQVTEPVIYQIIKQYDVVPSIRRANIANHVGFLIIELTGEEESIKSAILYLEERGIKVSDAAGDIVAG' A
#
# COMPACT_ATOMS: atom_id res chain seq x y z
N VAL A 1 3.56 -15.46 -9.61
CA VAL A 1 2.90 -14.68 -8.56
C VAL A 1 3.94 -14.13 -7.61
N ALA A 2 3.84 -12.85 -7.33
CA ALA A 2 4.79 -12.17 -6.45
C ALA A 2 4.05 -11.63 -5.23
N ALA A 3 4.82 -11.34 -4.17
CA ALA A 3 4.29 -10.74 -2.97
C ALA A 3 5.28 -9.70 -2.48
N ARG A 4 4.79 -8.51 -2.12
CA ARG A 4 5.64 -7.45 -1.60
C ARG A 4 4.97 -6.82 -0.39
N GLN A 5 5.77 -6.58 0.64
CA GLN A 5 5.29 -5.89 1.82
C GLN A 5 5.66 -4.41 1.70
N LEU A 6 4.67 -3.57 1.89
CA LEU A 6 4.81 -2.14 1.67
C LEU A 6 4.32 -1.38 2.88
N GLN A 7 4.95 -0.25 3.12
CA GLN A 7 4.49 0.70 4.11
C GLN A 7 3.92 1.89 3.36
N LEU A 8 2.66 2.20 3.61
CA LEU A 8 1.97 3.30 2.98
C LEU A 8 1.73 4.39 4.00
N THR A 9 2.02 5.62 3.62
CA THR A 9 1.74 6.78 4.46
C THR A 9 0.77 7.67 3.69
N PHE A 10 -0.42 7.85 4.25
CA PHE A 10 -1.49 8.59 3.62
C PHE A 10 -1.57 9.98 4.20
N PRO A 11 -1.53 11.03 3.39
CA PRO A 11 -1.83 12.38 3.90
C PRO A 11 -3.32 12.47 4.24
N GLU A 12 -3.66 13.47 5.04
CA GLU A 12 -5.03 13.62 5.52
C GLU A 12 -6.04 13.60 4.38
N SER A 13 -5.72 14.24 3.27
CA SER A 13 -6.63 14.34 2.13
C SER A 13 -6.93 12.98 1.50
N GLN A 14 -6.08 11.99 1.72
CA GLN A 14 -6.24 10.67 1.11
C GLN A 14 -6.81 9.63 2.07
N VAL A 15 -6.94 9.96 3.34
CA VAL A 15 -7.40 8.99 4.33
C VAL A 15 -8.83 8.52 4.03
N THR A 16 -9.64 9.40 3.47
CA THR A 16 -11.03 9.07 3.16
C THR A 16 -11.22 8.45 1.79
N GLU A 17 -10.17 8.37 0.98
CA GLU A 17 -10.27 7.81 -0.36
C GLU A 17 -10.22 6.28 -0.30
N PRO A 18 -11.07 5.60 -1.06
CA PRO A 18 -11.05 4.13 -1.05
C PRO A 18 -9.95 3.60 -1.97
N VAL A 19 -8.70 4.01 -1.73
CA VAL A 19 -7.58 3.65 -2.62
C VAL A 19 -7.32 2.15 -2.64
N ILE A 20 -7.50 1.49 -1.50
CA ILE A 20 -7.27 0.04 -1.44
C ILE A 20 -8.28 -0.67 -2.35
N TYR A 21 -9.54 -0.26 -2.30
CA TYR A 21 -10.55 -0.81 -3.19
C TYR A 21 -10.18 -0.57 -4.66
N GLN A 22 -9.69 0.63 -4.96
CA GLN A 22 -9.35 0.97 -6.33
C GLN A 22 -8.21 0.12 -6.88
N ILE A 23 -7.18 -0.15 -6.08
CA ILE A 23 -6.08 -0.96 -6.57
C ILE A 23 -6.50 -2.42 -6.76
N ILE A 24 -7.40 -2.92 -5.93
CA ILE A 24 -7.94 -4.26 -6.11
C ILE A 24 -8.70 -4.33 -7.45
N LYS A 25 -9.53 -3.33 -7.69
CA LYS A 25 -10.39 -3.34 -8.85
C LYS A 25 -9.65 -3.12 -10.15
N GLN A 26 -8.65 -2.23 -10.13
CA GLN A 26 -7.97 -1.83 -11.36
C GLN A 26 -6.73 -2.63 -11.68
N TYR A 27 -6.05 -3.18 -10.70
CA TYR A 27 -4.73 -3.75 -10.91
C TYR A 27 -4.63 -5.22 -10.55
N ASP A 28 -5.75 -5.82 -10.14
CA ASP A 28 -5.80 -7.26 -9.90
C ASP A 28 -4.74 -7.72 -8.89
N VAL A 29 -4.64 -6.98 -7.79
CA VAL A 29 -3.76 -7.36 -6.69
C VAL A 29 -4.60 -7.68 -5.47
N VAL A 30 -4.04 -8.49 -4.57
CA VAL A 30 -4.72 -8.86 -3.33
C VAL A 30 -3.94 -8.28 -2.17
N PRO A 31 -4.50 -7.27 -1.47
CA PRO A 31 -3.83 -6.69 -0.32
C PRO A 31 -4.19 -7.44 0.96
N SER A 32 -3.20 -7.63 1.80
CA SER A 32 -3.40 -8.20 3.12
C SER A 32 -2.88 -7.19 4.12
N ILE A 33 -3.77 -6.62 4.91
CA ILE A 33 -3.39 -5.57 5.85
C ILE A 33 -2.75 -6.20 7.07
N ARG A 34 -1.50 -5.83 7.34
CA ARG A 34 -0.77 -6.34 8.49
C ARG A 34 -0.88 -5.42 9.69
N ARG A 35 -0.93 -4.13 9.44
CA ARG A 35 -1.01 -3.14 10.50
C ARG A 35 -1.62 -1.86 9.93
N ALA A 36 -2.44 -1.19 10.72
CA ALA A 36 -3.03 0.07 10.31
C ALA A 36 -3.10 0.99 11.52
N ASN A 37 -2.84 2.26 11.29
CA ASN A 37 -2.91 3.25 12.35
C ASN A 37 -3.18 4.62 11.76
N ILE A 38 -4.00 5.41 12.42
CA ILE A 38 -4.25 6.79 12.03
C ILE A 38 -3.97 7.65 13.25
N ALA A 39 -3.05 8.59 13.10
CA ALA A 39 -2.67 9.49 14.18
C ALA A 39 -2.29 10.83 13.58
N ASN A 40 -2.70 11.91 14.25
CA ASN A 40 -2.36 13.28 13.82
C ASN A 40 -2.71 13.53 12.37
N HIS A 41 -3.87 13.04 11.94
CA HIS A 41 -4.38 13.22 10.57
C HIS A 41 -3.52 12.53 9.51
N VAL A 42 -2.70 11.58 9.91
CA VAL A 42 -1.88 10.80 8.98
C VAL A 42 -2.26 9.34 9.12
N GLY A 43 -2.55 8.70 8.00
CA GLY A 43 -2.83 7.27 7.95
C GLY A 43 -1.56 6.51 7.66
N PHE A 44 -1.36 5.41 8.37
CA PHE A 44 -0.17 4.58 8.23
C PHE A 44 -0.64 3.14 8.07
N LEU A 45 -0.12 2.46 7.06
CA LEU A 45 -0.59 1.13 6.71
C LEU A 45 0.57 0.26 6.28
N ILE A 46 0.65 -0.94 6.84
CA ILE A 46 1.59 -1.95 6.36
C ILE A 46 0.77 -3.05 5.73
N ILE A 47 0.99 -3.28 4.44
CA ILE A 47 0.23 -4.26 3.70
C ILE A 47 1.17 -5.17 2.91
N GLU A 48 0.65 -6.32 2.55
CA GLU A 48 1.31 -7.21 1.61
C GLU A 48 0.45 -7.27 0.36
N LEU A 49 1.03 -6.91 -0.78
CA LEU A 49 0.34 -7.03 -2.06
C LEU A 49 0.80 -8.29 -2.76
N THR A 50 -0.16 -9.10 -3.18
CA THR A 50 0.10 -10.33 -3.90
C THR A 50 -0.50 -10.22 -5.30
N GLY A 51 0.24 -10.66 -6.31
CA GLY A 51 -0.22 -10.62 -7.68
C GLY A 51 0.96 -10.73 -8.63
N GLU A 52 0.71 -10.42 -9.90
CA GLU A 52 1.79 -10.38 -10.88
C GLU A 52 2.66 -9.17 -10.61
N GLU A 53 3.96 -9.29 -10.88
CA GLU A 53 4.88 -8.20 -10.60
C GLU A 53 4.47 -6.90 -11.29
N GLU A 54 4.03 -7.00 -12.53
CA GLU A 54 3.60 -5.83 -13.28
C GLU A 54 2.37 -5.17 -12.64
N SER A 55 1.46 -5.98 -12.14
CA SER A 55 0.26 -5.47 -11.48
C SER A 55 0.63 -4.75 -10.19
N ILE A 56 1.55 -5.32 -9.43
CA ILE A 56 2.02 -4.71 -8.18
C ILE A 56 2.69 -3.37 -8.48
N LYS A 57 3.55 -3.32 -9.50
CA LYS A 57 4.23 -2.09 -9.88
C LYS A 57 3.23 -1.01 -10.29
N SER A 58 2.23 -1.39 -11.05
CA SER A 58 1.20 -0.44 -11.49
C SER A 58 0.40 0.09 -10.32
N ALA A 59 0.09 -0.78 -9.37
CA ALA A 59 -0.64 -0.37 -8.17
C ALA A 59 0.19 0.61 -7.34
N ILE A 60 1.49 0.37 -7.22
CA ILE A 60 2.36 1.27 -6.48
C ILE A 60 2.41 2.65 -7.15
N LEU A 61 2.53 2.69 -8.47
CA LEU A 61 2.53 3.95 -9.20
C LEU A 61 1.22 4.71 -9.00
N TYR A 62 0.11 3.99 -9.02
CA TYR A 62 -1.19 4.59 -8.78
C TYR A 62 -1.23 5.27 -7.40
N LEU A 63 -0.73 4.57 -6.38
CA LEU A 63 -0.72 5.13 -5.03
C LEU A 63 0.17 6.36 -4.95
N GLU A 64 1.34 6.31 -5.58
CA GLU A 64 2.27 7.43 -5.55
C GLU A 64 1.72 8.64 -6.28
N GLU A 65 1.01 8.42 -7.38
CA GLU A 65 0.38 9.51 -8.12
C GLU A 65 -0.67 10.23 -7.31
N ARG A 66 -1.24 9.55 -6.34
CA ARG A 66 -2.23 10.15 -5.45
C ARG A 66 -1.60 10.81 -4.23
N GLY A 67 -0.30 10.88 -4.17
CA GLY A 67 0.39 11.54 -3.07
C GLY A 67 0.61 10.65 -1.87
N ILE A 68 0.39 9.35 -2.02
CA ILE A 68 0.64 8.39 -0.94
C ILE A 68 2.10 7.98 -1.01
N LYS A 69 2.79 8.05 0.11
CA LYS A 69 4.18 7.61 0.17
C LYS A 69 4.21 6.10 0.31
N VAL A 70 4.98 5.46 -0.56
CA VAL A 70 5.12 4.02 -0.57
C VAL A 70 6.57 3.67 -0.34
N SER A 71 6.83 2.84 0.64
CA SER A 71 8.18 2.35 0.88
C SER A 71 8.13 0.85 1.14
N ASP A 72 9.28 0.21 1.02
CA ASP A 72 9.39 -1.21 1.18
C ASP A 72 9.46 -1.54 2.68
N ALA A 73 8.59 -2.41 3.15
CA ALA A 73 8.54 -2.78 4.56
C ALA A 73 9.20 -4.13 4.83
N ALA A 74 9.52 -4.88 3.79
CA ALA A 74 10.07 -6.22 3.97
C ALA A 74 11.39 -6.21 4.73
N GLY A 75 12.23 -5.21 4.48
CA GLY A 75 13.50 -5.10 5.16
C GLY A 75 13.36 -4.90 6.65
N ASP A 76 12.39 -4.12 7.04
CA ASP A 76 12.15 -3.85 8.45
C ASP A 76 11.69 -5.10 9.17
N ILE A 77 10.87 -5.88 8.52
CA ILE A 77 10.34 -7.10 9.11
C ILE A 77 11.45 -8.13 9.27
N VAL A 78 12.29 -8.24 8.27
CA VAL A 78 13.39 -9.20 8.31
C VAL A 78 14.37 -8.84 9.41
N ALA A 79 14.60 -7.56 9.61
CA ALA A 79 15.52 -7.10 10.64
C ALA A 79 15.02 -7.44 12.03
N GLY A 80 13.73 -7.52 12.16
CA GLY A 80 13.16 -7.95 13.42
C GLY A 80 13.25 -9.46 13.54
#